data_87780b07571ac9fb9da1f53dce16fcbc
#
_entry.id   87780b07571ac9fb9da1f53dce16fcbc
#
_cell.length_a   1.000
_cell.length_b   1.000
_cell.length_c   1.000
_cell.angle_alpha   90.00
_cell.angle_beta   90.00
_cell.angle_gamma   90.00
#
_symmetry.space_group_name_H-M   'P 1'
#
loop_
_entity.id
_entity.type
_entity.pdbx_description
1 polymer ?
#
loop_
_entity_poly.entity_id
_entity_poly.type
_entity_poly.pdbx_seq_one_letter_code
_entity_poly.pdbx_strand_id
1 'polypeptide(L)'
;DESYKKSEFEKVILEIKPDVLYLQGLFQSCVLPCLELAKQYSLKVVLAPRGELCAGALKKKYKKIPYIAYLRMKNLVRNIAYQSTSEEESAAIIKYLKADSEKIHFLTNIPSIPEKQYIHELKKSGEGKFVFVSRIHPKKNLISAIEYMKDIKGKVVFDIYGPIEDEEYWKQCNQKIHELPQNITVNYCGLVNHEKVHEIFSLYNAFLFPTFSENYGHVIAEALSVGTAVIISDQTPWSDINEAKAGWAIPLDNREKFVEAIQSVIDQKPDDNQKQIKAVEKYINNKVNLKEIRQEYKKAFDL
;
A
#
# COMPACT_ATOMS: atom_id res chain seq x y z
N ASP A 1 -4.85 15.60 15.21
CA ASP A 1 -6.06 16.09 14.53
C ASP A 1 -6.24 17.59 14.81
N GLU A 2 -5.52 18.41 14.07
CA GLU A 2 -5.86 19.84 14.00
C GLU A 2 -7.15 19.97 13.18
N SER A 3 -8.25 20.35 13.82
CA SER A 3 -9.50 20.64 13.13
C SER A 3 -9.35 21.98 12.41
N TYR A 4 -8.93 21.94 11.15
CA TYR A 4 -8.84 23.13 10.31
C TYR A 4 -10.21 23.80 10.16
N LYS A 5 -10.24 25.13 10.33
CA LYS A 5 -11.45 25.92 10.15
C LYS A 5 -11.76 26.11 8.66
N LYS A 6 -13.04 26.13 8.31
CA LYS A 6 -13.48 26.38 6.92
C LYS A 6 -12.86 27.64 6.31
N SER A 7 -12.68 28.69 7.13
CA SER A 7 -12.07 29.96 6.72
C SER A 7 -10.59 29.84 6.28
N GLU A 8 -9.87 28.83 6.81
CA GLU A 8 -8.48 28.61 6.42
C GLU A 8 -8.40 27.98 5.03
N PHE A 9 -9.26 26.99 4.75
CA PHE A 9 -9.39 26.42 3.41
C PHE A 9 -9.86 27.45 2.38
N GLU A 10 -10.82 28.30 2.76
CA GLU A 10 -11.33 29.37 1.91
C GLU A 10 -10.20 30.33 1.52
N LYS A 11 -9.38 30.77 2.49
CA LYS A 11 -8.22 31.61 2.24
C LYS A 11 -7.26 30.98 1.23
N VAL A 12 -6.92 29.71 1.41
CA VAL A 12 -6.03 28.97 0.50
C VAL A 12 -6.63 28.83 -0.90
N ILE A 13 -7.92 28.52 -1.01
CA ILE A 13 -8.61 28.42 -2.29
C ILE A 13 -8.61 29.75 -3.05
N LEU A 14 -8.87 30.86 -2.36
CA LEU A 14 -8.89 32.19 -2.95
C LEU A 14 -7.50 32.67 -3.39
N GLU A 15 -6.45 32.26 -2.66
CA GLU A 15 -5.07 32.58 -2.96
C GLU A 15 -4.55 31.78 -4.16
N ILE A 16 -4.74 30.44 -4.14
CA ILE A 16 -4.20 29.51 -5.15
C ILE A 16 -5.06 29.51 -6.42
N LYS A 17 -6.39 29.71 -6.29
CA LYS A 17 -7.38 29.62 -7.38
C LYS A 17 -7.27 28.30 -8.16
N PRO A 18 -7.43 27.14 -7.49
CA PRO A 18 -7.26 25.85 -8.13
C PRO A 18 -8.36 25.58 -9.17
N ASP A 19 -8.02 24.89 -10.26
CA ASP A 19 -8.99 24.43 -11.25
C ASP A 19 -9.80 23.24 -10.73
N VAL A 20 -9.18 22.38 -9.91
CA VAL A 20 -9.78 21.16 -9.37
C VAL A 20 -9.38 20.97 -7.90
N LEU A 21 -10.34 20.59 -7.06
CA LEU A 21 -10.10 20.08 -5.71
C LEU A 21 -10.07 18.56 -5.73
N TYR A 22 -8.91 17.99 -5.43
CA TYR A 22 -8.77 16.54 -5.29
C TYR A 22 -8.79 16.16 -3.81
N LEU A 23 -9.89 15.52 -3.38
CA LEU A 23 -10.13 15.15 -1.99
C LEU A 23 -9.88 13.65 -1.79
N GLN A 24 -9.02 13.31 -0.86
CA GLN A 24 -8.66 11.94 -0.52
C GLN A 24 -9.21 11.53 0.85
N GLY A 25 -9.97 10.44 0.87
CA GLY A 25 -10.82 10.05 1.98
C GLY A 25 -12.18 10.77 1.95
N LEU A 26 -13.20 10.16 2.55
CA LEU A 26 -14.55 10.74 2.63
C LEU A 26 -14.82 11.30 4.03
N PHE A 27 -14.24 10.68 5.05
CA PHE A 27 -14.52 10.99 6.45
C PHE A 27 -13.42 11.84 7.12
N GLN A 28 -12.55 12.45 6.32
CA GLN A 28 -11.57 13.41 6.81
C GLN A 28 -12.24 14.73 7.18
N SER A 29 -11.76 15.40 8.23
CA SER A 29 -12.33 16.65 8.74
C SER A 29 -12.37 17.78 7.72
N CYS A 30 -11.44 17.78 6.74
CA CYS A 30 -11.35 18.79 5.68
C CYS A 30 -12.39 18.58 4.56
N VAL A 31 -12.99 17.39 4.40
CA VAL A 31 -13.81 17.07 3.23
C VAL A 31 -15.09 17.89 3.19
N LEU A 32 -15.83 17.96 4.29
CA LEU A 32 -17.08 18.73 4.32
C LEU A 32 -16.85 20.23 4.04
N PRO A 33 -15.93 20.93 4.72
CA PRO A 33 -15.61 22.32 4.40
C PRO A 33 -15.21 22.54 2.94
N CYS A 34 -14.37 21.65 2.38
CA CYS A 34 -13.93 21.76 1.00
C CYS A 34 -15.06 21.54 -0.01
N LEU A 35 -15.96 20.58 0.23
CA LEU A 35 -17.14 20.37 -0.62
C LEU A 35 -18.11 21.56 -0.59
N GLU A 36 -18.32 22.17 0.57
CA GLU A 36 -19.14 23.38 0.69
C GLU A 36 -18.54 24.57 -0.07
N LEU A 37 -17.22 24.78 0.08
CA LEU A 37 -16.48 25.83 -0.63
C LEU A 37 -16.48 25.57 -2.16
N ALA A 38 -16.26 24.31 -2.58
CA ALA A 38 -16.33 23.94 -3.98
C ALA A 38 -17.70 24.27 -4.59
N LYS A 39 -18.79 24.01 -3.86
CA LYS A 39 -20.14 24.38 -4.28
C LYS A 39 -20.32 25.90 -4.33
N GLN A 40 -19.82 26.63 -3.34
CA GLN A 40 -19.90 28.09 -3.25
C GLN A 40 -19.17 28.77 -4.41
N TYR A 41 -17.98 28.27 -4.75
CA TYR A 41 -17.11 28.85 -5.78
C TYR A 41 -17.19 28.15 -7.14
N SER A 42 -18.11 27.19 -7.29
CA SER A 42 -18.29 26.39 -8.53
C SER A 42 -17.02 25.69 -9.00
N LEU A 43 -16.22 25.18 -8.06
CA LEU A 43 -14.98 24.48 -8.36
C LEU A 43 -15.26 23.01 -8.74
N LYS A 44 -14.47 22.48 -9.66
CA LYS A 44 -14.47 21.06 -9.96
C LYS A 44 -13.95 20.28 -8.75
N VAL A 45 -14.54 19.11 -8.49
CA VAL A 45 -14.10 18.21 -7.41
C VAL A 45 -13.93 16.82 -7.95
N VAL A 46 -12.81 16.19 -7.59
CA VAL A 46 -12.60 14.75 -7.69
C VAL A 46 -12.47 14.20 -6.27
N LEU A 47 -13.35 13.28 -5.89
CA LEU A 47 -13.34 12.66 -4.57
C LEU A 47 -12.91 11.19 -4.68
N ALA A 48 -11.86 10.82 -3.96
CA ALA A 48 -11.36 9.45 -3.85
C ALA A 48 -11.64 8.91 -2.43
N PRO A 49 -12.69 8.09 -2.20
CA PRO A 49 -13.03 7.59 -0.87
C PRO A 49 -12.01 6.63 -0.24
N ARG A 50 -11.09 6.09 -1.03
CA ARG A 50 -9.99 5.23 -0.56
C ARG A 50 -10.45 4.01 0.24
N GLY A 51 -11.50 3.34 -0.26
CA GLY A 51 -12.08 2.14 0.35
C GLY A 51 -12.92 2.40 1.62
N GLU A 52 -13.08 3.64 2.06
CA GLU A 52 -13.81 3.98 3.29
C GLU A 52 -15.32 3.68 3.25
N LEU A 53 -15.87 3.44 2.04
CA LEU A 53 -17.26 3.03 1.82
C LEU A 53 -17.43 1.51 1.69
N CYS A 54 -16.34 0.74 1.56
CA CYS A 54 -16.38 -0.71 1.45
C CYS A 54 -16.86 -1.37 2.76
N ALA A 55 -17.36 -2.58 2.66
CA ALA A 55 -18.04 -3.28 3.77
C ALA A 55 -17.19 -3.35 5.06
N GLY A 56 -15.88 -3.62 4.92
CA GLY A 56 -14.94 -3.69 6.04
C GLY A 56 -14.71 -2.36 6.77
N ALA A 57 -14.76 -1.24 6.04
CA ALA A 57 -14.51 0.11 6.58
C ALA A 57 -15.76 0.75 7.22
N LEU A 58 -16.96 0.25 6.90
CA LEU A 58 -18.20 0.76 7.43
C LEU A 58 -18.61 0.14 8.79
N LYS A 59 -17.70 -0.45 9.54
CA LYS A 59 -17.98 -1.06 10.86
C LYS A 59 -18.71 -0.12 11.83
N LYS A 60 -18.41 1.18 11.81
CA LYS A 60 -19.09 2.23 12.63
C LYS A 60 -20.21 2.93 11.85
N LYS A 61 -21.13 2.19 11.27
CA LYS A 61 -22.21 2.70 10.40
C LYS A 61 -23.07 3.80 11.04
N TYR A 62 -23.32 3.73 12.32
CA TYR A 62 -24.17 4.69 13.06
C TYR A 62 -23.66 6.14 12.99
N LYS A 63 -22.36 6.37 12.83
CA LYS A 63 -21.78 7.72 12.65
C LYS A 63 -21.63 8.09 11.17
N LYS A 64 -21.27 7.13 10.34
CA LYS A 64 -20.94 7.35 8.93
C LYS A 64 -22.18 7.57 8.05
N ILE A 65 -23.26 6.81 8.27
CA ILE A 65 -24.48 6.92 7.47
C ILE A 65 -25.18 8.28 7.62
N PRO A 66 -25.37 8.85 8.83
CA PRO A 66 -25.90 10.20 8.97
C PRO A 66 -25.08 11.27 8.25
N TYR A 67 -23.75 11.16 8.28
CA TYR A 67 -22.85 12.06 7.55
C TYR A 67 -23.06 11.96 6.03
N ILE A 68 -23.12 10.76 5.49
CA ILE A 68 -23.39 10.52 4.06
C ILE A 68 -24.77 11.11 3.68
N ALA A 69 -25.80 10.87 4.51
CA ALA A 69 -27.13 11.42 4.29
C ALA A 69 -27.11 12.96 4.27
N TYR A 70 -26.35 13.57 5.17
CA TYR A 70 -26.16 15.03 5.21
C TYR A 70 -25.51 15.54 3.90
N LEU A 71 -24.41 14.93 3.44
CA LEU A 71 -23.75 15.31 2.19
C LEU A 71 -24.70 15.25 0.99
N ARG A 72 -25.54 14.20 0.93
CA ARG A 72 -26.55 14.02 -0.12
C ARG A 72 -27.66 15.06 -0.03
N MET A 73 -28.20 15.30 1.16
CA MET A 73 -29.24 16.30 1.41
C MET A 73 -28.79 17.71 1.02
N LYS A 74 -27.54 18.06 1.30
CA LYS A 74 -26.91 19.33 0.91
C LYS A 74 -26.49 19.39 -0.56
N ASN A 75 -26.70 18.29 -1.31
CA ASN A 75 -26.29 18.16 -2.71
C ASN A 75 -24.81 18.48 -2.95
N LEU A 76 -23.94 17.96 -2.06
CA LEU A 76 -22.50 18.20 -2.11
C LEU A 76 -21.74 17.12 -2.87
N VAL A 77 -22.36 15.95 -3.08
CA VAL A 77 -21.72 14.75 -3.66
C VAL A 77 -22.40 14.26 -4.96
N ARG A 78 -23.41 14.95 -5.47
CA ARG A 78 -24.15 14.49 -6.67
C ARG A 78 -23.44 14.82 -7.98
N ASN A 79 -22.84 16.01 -8.06
CA ASN A 79 -22.30 16.57 -9.31
C ASN A 79 -20.78 16.67 -9.34
N ILE A 80 -20.10 15.81 -8.60
CA ILE A 80 -18.65 15.73 -8.57
C ILE A 80 -18.16 14.46 -9.26
N ALA A 81 -16.89 14.45 -9.68
CA ALA A 81 -16.24 13.25 -10.18
C ALA A 81 -15.70 12.39 -9.01
N TYR A 82 -15.55 11.10 -9.27
CA TYR A 82 -15.03 10.16 -8.29
C TYR A 82 -13.86 9.37 -8.86
N GLN A 83 -12.88 9.12 -8.02
CA GLN A 83 -11.89 8.08 -8.26
C GLN A 83 -12.27 6.83 -7.47
N SER A 84 -12.25 5.68 -8.11
CA SER A 84 -12.28 4.37 -7.47
C SER A 84 -11.05 3.57 -7.86
N THR A 85 -10.64 2.66 -6.97
CA THR A 85 -9.46 1.79 -7.17
C THR A 85 -9.84 0.32 -7.29
N SER A 86 -11.13 -0.01 -7.13
CA SER A 86 -11.69 -1.35 -7.28
C SER A 86 -13.16 -1.29 -7.71
N GLU A 87 -13.65 -2.38 -8.29
CA GLU A 87 -15.08 -2.51 -8.63
C GLU A 87 -15.97 -2.44 -7.37
N GLU A 88 -15.52 -3.04 -6.25
CA GLU A 88 -16.20 -2.94 -4.95
C GLU A 88 -16.36 -1.49 -4.51
N GLU A 89 -15.31 -0.69 -4.65
CA GLU A 89 -15.34 0.73 -4.31
C GLU A 89 -16.27 1.51 -5.24
N SER A 90 -16.25 1.24 -6.55
CA SER A 90 -17.18 1.84 -7.52
C SER A 90 -18.63 1.54 -7.15
N ALA A 91 -18.94 0.28 -6.86
CA ALA A 91 -20.28 -0.14 -6.43
C ALA A 91 -20.68 0.53 -5.10
N ALA A 92 -19.75 0.70 -4.18
CA ALA A 92 -19.99 1.37 -2.90
C ALA A 92 -20.28 2.88 -3.08
N ILE A 93 -19.54 3.58 -3.98
CA ILE A 93 -19.77 4.98 -4.33
C ILE A 93 -21.20 5.14 -4.89
N ILE A 94 -21.60 4.32 -5.86
CA ILE A 94 -22.96 4.34 -6.43
C ILE A 94 -24.00 4.11 -5.33
N LYS A 95 -23.80 3.08 -4.53
CA LYS A 95 -24.74 2.68 -3.49
C LYS A 95 -24.97 3.76 -2.44
N TYR A 96 -23.88 4.31 -1.88
CA TYR A 96 -23.96 5.19 -0.72
C TYR A 96 -24.04 6.67 -1.08
N LEU A 97 -23.29 7.13 -2.09
CA LEU A 97 -23.29 8.55 -2.50
C LEU A 97 -24.30 8.86 -3.60
N LYS A 98 -24.89 7.82 -4.21
CA LYS A 98 -25.82 7.95 -5.35
C LYS A 98 -25.14 8.70 -6.53
N ALA A 99 -23.87 8.42 -6.72
CA ALA A 99 -23.11 8.97 -7.83
C ALA A 99 -23.59 8.36 -9.16
N ASP A 100 -23.48 9.14 -10.21
CA ASP A 100 -23.64 8.68 -11.58
C ASP A 100 -22.42 7.81 -11.96
N SER A 101 -22.65 6.66 -12.57
CA SER A 101 -21.58 5.75 -13.00
C SER A 101 -20.61 6.40 -13.98
N GLU A 102 -21.09 7.30 -14.83
CA GLU A 102 -20.27 8.04 -15.81
C GLU A 102 -19.27 9.00 -15.17
N LYS A 103 -19.52 9.39 -13.91
CA LYS A 103 -18.62 10.26 -13.12
C LYS A 103 -17.62 9.49 -12.25
N ILE A 104 -17.62 8.15 -12.33
CA ILE A 104 -16.69 7.32 -11.59
C ILE A 104 -15.56 6.87 -12.51
N HIS A 105 -14.37 7.38 -12.25
CA HIS A 105 -13.16 7.01 -12.97
C HIS A 105 -12.44 5.90 -12.20
N PHE A 106 -12.24 4.77 -12.87
CA PHE A 106 -11.43 3.69 -12.33
C PHE A 106 -9.95 4.03 -12.54
N LEU A 107 -9.31 4.54 -11.50
CA LEU A 107 -7.91 4.97 -11.56
C LEU A 107 -7.11 4.23 -10.49
N THR A 108 -6.14 3.47 -10.92
CA THR A 108 -5.20 2.81 -10.00
C THR A 108 -4.39 3.83 -9.21
N ASN A 109 -3.95 3.44 -8.03
CA ASN A 109 -3.01 4.26 -7.28
C ASN A 109 -1.70 4.41 -8.06
N ILE A 110 -1.11 5.59 -8.04
CA ILE A 110 0.21 5.84 -8.65
C ILE A 110 1.26 5.40 -7.64
N PRO A 111 2.02 4.32 -7.91
CA PRO A 111 3.12 3.94 -7.05
C PRO A 111 4.30 4.89 -7.20
N SER A 112 5.11 4.99 -6.16
CA SER A 112 6.40 5.65 -6.23
C SER A 112 7.38 4.75 -6.98
N ILE A 113 7.80 5.17 -8.17
CA ILE A 113 8.81 4.47 -8.97
C ILE A 113 10.05 5.37 -9.02
N PRO A 114 11.23 4.89 -8.61
CA PRO A 114 12.44 5.70 -8.61
C PRO A 114 12.93 5.95 -10.04
N GLU A 115 13.51 7.13 -10.28
CA GLU A 115 14.10 7.45 -11.57
C GLU A 115 15.49 6.80 -11.75
N LYS A 116 16.19 6.52 -10.65
CA LYS A 116 17.51 5.90 -10.66
C LYS A 116 17.44 4.38 -10.53
N GLN A 117 18.36 3.68 -11.17
CA GLN A 117 18.56 2.26 -10.91
C GLN A 117 19.34 2.04 -9.61
N TYR A 118 18.98 0.96 -8.91
CA TYR A 118 19.66 0.53 -7.70
C TYR A 118 20.54 -0.70 -8.00
N ILE A 119 21.72 -0.74 -7.38
CA ILE A 119 22.65 -1.84 -7.51
C ILE A 119 22.48 -2.73 -6.29
N HIS A 120 22.17 -3.99 -6.52
CA HIS A 120 22.08 -4.99 -5.46
C HIS A 120 23.46 -5.55 -5.11
N GLU A 121 23.67 -5.82 -3.84
CA GLU A 121 24.86 -6.55 -3.39
C GLU A 121 24.87 -7.97 -3.99
N LEU A 122 26.08 -8.50 -4.23
CA LEU A 122 26.20 -9.88 -4.71
C LEU A 122 25.66 -10.86 -3.67
N LYS A 123 24.70 -11.66 -4.09
CA LYS A 123 24.11 -12.71 -3.28
C LYS A 123 25.15 -13.76 -2.90
N LYS A 124 25.17 -14.16 -1.64
CA LYS A 124 25.93 -15.31 -1.16
C LYS A 124 24.96 -16.45 -0.87
N SER A 125 25.18 -17.61 -1.49
CA SER A 125 24.36 -18.81 -1.22
C SER A 125 24.50 -19.22 0.25
N GLY A 126 23.38 -19.60 0.87
CA GLY A 126 23.32 -19.92 2.30
C GLY A 126 23.17 -18.71 3.24
N GLU A 127 23.17 -17.47 2.70
CA GLU A 127 22.85 -16.25 3.45
C GLU A 127 21.61 -15.57 2.87
N GLY A 128 20.79 -14.93 3.69
CA GLY A 128 19.61 -14.17 3.26
C GLY A 128 19.40 -12.89 4.07
N LYS A 129 19.13 -11.79 3.36
CA LYS A 129 18.70 -10.53 3.96
C LYS A 129 17.24 -10.29 3.60
N PHE A 130 16.39 -10.25 4.60
CA PHE A 130 14.96 -10.00 4.44
C PHE A 130 14.55 -8.72 5.14
N VAL A 131 13.52 -8.10 4.65
CA VAL A 131 12.97 -6.89 5.25
C VAL A 131 11.45 -6.97 5.40
N PHE A 132 10.94 -6.36 6.45
CA PHE A 132 9.53 -6.06 6.65
C PHE A 132 9.40 -4.54 6.80
N VAL A 133 8.57 -3.91 5.98
CA VAL A 133 8.34 -2.46 6.01
C VAL A 133 6.85 -2.21 6.09
N SER A 134 6.34 -1.89 7.26
CA SER A 134 4.93 -1.53 7.48
C SER A 134 4.72 -1.07 8.92
N ARG A 135 3.56 -0.46 9.19
CA ARG A 135 3.07 -0.24 10.55
C ARG A 135 2.99 -1.57 11.29
N ILE A 136 3.49 -1.61 12.52
CA ILE A 136 3.43 -2.81 13.37
C ILE A 136 2.04 -2.88 14.00
N HIS A 137 1.19 -3.67 13.36
CA HIS A 137 -0.21 -3.85 13.69
C HIS A 137 -0.66 -5.25 13.27
N PRO A 138 -1.58 -5.93 14.01
CA PRO A 138 -2.02 -7.30 13.70
C PRO A 138 -2.42 -7.53 12.25
N LYS A 139 -3.05 -6.54 11.60
CA LYS A 139 -3.46 -6.64 10.19
C LYS A 139 -2.28 -6.91 9.24
N LYS A 140 -1.07 -6.46 9.59
CA LYS A 140 0.14 -6.61 8.76
C LYS A 140 0.88 -7.93 8.99
N ASN A 141 0.46 -8.67 10.02
CA ASN A 141 0.85 -10.05 10.28
C ASN A 141 2.36 -10.30 10.42
N LEU A 142 3.07 -9.35 11.08
CA LEU A 142 4.50 -9.49 11.36
C LEU A 142 4.81 -10.76 12.16
N ILE A 143 3.91 -11.17 13.05
CA ILE A 143 4.10 -12.36 13.90
C ILE A 143 4.31 -13.62 13.06
N SER A 144 3.52 -13.82 12.01
CA SER A 144 3.70 -14.95 11.09
C SER A 144 5.02 -14.87 10.32
N ALA A 145 5.43 -13.65 9.89
CA ALA A 145 6.72 -13.47 9.23
C ALA A 145 7.89 -13.92 10.13
N ILE A 146 7.82 -13.61 11.43
CA ILE A 146 8.82 -14.04 12.43
C ILE A 146 8.74 -15.56 12.62
N GLU A 147 7.55 -16.14 12.76
CA GLU A 147 7.36 -17.57 12.97
C GLU A 147 7.82 -18.42 11.79
N TYR A 148 7.75 -17.92 10.56
CA TYR A 148 8.28 -18.61 9.38
C TYR A 148 9.81 -18.76 9.44
N MET A 149 10.53 -17.86 10.13
CA MET A 149 11.98 -17.91 10.26
C MET A 149 12.47 -19.06 11.15
N LYS A 150 11.61 -19.65 12.00
CA LYS A 150 12.02 -20.73 12.94
C LYS A 150 12.65 -21.94 12.26
N ASP A 151 12.17 -22.32 11.08
CA ASP A 151 12.58 -23.55 10.40
C ASP A 151 13.61 -23.32 9.29
N ILE A 152 14.11 -22.09 9.19
CA ILE A 152 15.02 -21.67 8.12
C ILE A 152 16.45 -22.10 8.43
N LYS A 153 17.11 -22.66 7.42
CA LYS A 153 18.53 -23.00 7.42
C LYS A 153 19.35 -21.90 6.74
N GLY A 154 20.60 -21.75 7.16
CA GLY A 154 21.48 -20.70 6.65
C GLY A 154 21.49 -19.48 7.54
N LYS A 155 22.31 -18.49 7.22
CA LYS A 155 22.44 -17.25 7.98
C LYS A 155 21.47 -16.21 7.48
N VAL A 156 20.61 -15.71 8.37
CA VAL A 156 19.55 -14.76 8.00
C VAL A 156 19.64 -13.49 8.83
N VAL A 157 19.48 -12.35 8.13
CA VAL A 157 19.18 -11.04 8.74
C VAL A 157 17.75 -10.67 8.33
N PHE A 158 16.91 -10.37 9.31
CA PHE A 158 15.54 -9.91 9.10
C PHE A 158 15.32 -8.58 9.79
N ASP A 159 15.25 -7.52 9.00
CA ASP A 159 15.11 -6.15 9.48
C ASP A 159 13.66 -5.69 9.39
N ILE A 160 13.19 -5.04 10.46
CA ILE A 160 11.81 -4.62 10.62
C ILE A 160 11.77 -3.10 10.71
N TYR A 161 11.05 -2.46 9.80
CA TYR A 161 10.85 -1.02 9.76
C TYR A 161 9.37 -0.66 9.89
N GLY A 162 9.09 0.41 10.60
CA GLY A 162 7.76 1.04 10.69
C GLY A 162 7.37 1.45 12.11
N PRO A 163 6.32 2.28 12.24
CA PRO A 163 5.83 2.71 13.54
C PRO A 163 5.14 1.57 14.28
N ILE A 164 5.34 1.51 15.59
CA ILE A 164 4.59 0.62 16.48
C ILE A 164 3.23 1.29 16.73
N GLU A 165 2.17 0.78 16.09
CA GLU A 165 0.79 1.26 16.30
C GLU A 165 0.08 0.47 17.41
N ASP A 166 0.51 -0.76 17.67
CA ASP A 166 -0.05 -1.65 18.68
C ASP A 166 1.09 -2.20 19.54
N GLU A 167 1.25 -1.62 20.72
CA GLU A 167 2.32 -1.98 21.68
C GLU A 167 2.17 -3.41 22.21
N GLU A 168 0.94 -3.89 22.40
CA GLU A 168 0.70 -5.24 22.88
C GLU A 168 1.04 -6.28 21.80
N TYR A 169 0.70 -5.99 20.57
CA TYR A 169 1.10 -6.81 19.44
C TYR A 169 2.63 -6.83 19.25
N TRP A 170 3.29 -5.69 19.45
CA TRP A 170 4.75 -5.62 19.38
C TRP A 170 5.42 -6.45 20.47
N LYS A 171 4.87 -6.47 21.69
CA LYS A 171 5.36 -7.36 22.77
C LYS A 171 5.28 -8.84 22.38
N GLN A 172 4.16 -9.25 21.75
CA GLN A 172 4.01 -10.62 21.24
C GLN A 172 5.04 -10.94 20.15
N CYS A 173 5.28 -10.00 19.22
CA CYS A 173 6.32 -10.15 18.19
C CYS A 173 7.70 -10.32 18.83
N ASN A 174 8.06 -9.51 19.83
CA ASN A 174 9.34 -9.59 20.53
C ASN A 174 9.52 -10.95 21.26
N GLN A 175 8.49 -11.49 21.87
CA GLN A 175 8.54 -12.83 22.47
C GLN A 175 8.91 -13.87 21.41
N LYS A 176 8.30 -13.80 20.21
CA LYS A 176 8.61 -14.72 19.12
C LYS A 176 10.03 -14.53 18.56
N ILE A 177 10.53 -13.31 18.52
CA ILE A 177 11.92 -13.02 18.12
C ILE A 177 12.91 -13.72 19.06
N HIS A 178 12.67 -13.71 20.38
CA HIS A 178 13.54 -14.37 21.36
C HIS A 178 13.52 -15.92 21.26
N GLU A 179 12.50 -16.48 20.62
CA GLU A 179 12.41 -17.94 20.40
C GLU A 179 13.15 -18.41 19.12
N LEU A 180 13.71 -17.49 18.33
CA LEU A 180 14.37 -17.82 17.06
C LEU A 180 15.75 -18.46 17.29
N PRO A 181 16.18 -19.34 16.36
CA PRO A 181 17.50 -19.96 16.46
C PRO A 181 18.61 -18.95 16.16
N GLN A 182 19.85 -19.26 16.62
CA GLN A 182 20.99 -18.35 16.57
C GLN A 182 21.44 -17.93 15.17
N ASN A 183 21.07 -18.67 14.15
CA ASN A 183 21.37 -18.34 12.76
C ASN A 183 20.47 -17.24 12.18
N ILE A 184 19.44 -16.80 12.91
CA ILE A 184 18.51 -15.74 12.54
C ILE A 184 18.77 -14.51 13.40
N THR A 185 19.14 -13.41 12.79
CA THR A 185 19.27 -12.11 13.44
C THR A 185 18.09 -11.23 13.06
N VAL A 186 17.34 -10.73 14.03
CA VAL A 186 16.21 -9.82 13.81
C VAL A 186 16.54 -8.46 14.43
N ASN A 187 16.36 -7.39 13.65
CA ASN A 187 16.57 -6.02 14.11
C ASN A 187 15.30 -5.19 13.91
N TYR A 188 14.90 -4.44 14.93
CA TYR A 188 13.94 -3.37 14.77
C TYR A 188 14.67 -2.06 14.46
N CYS A 189 14.44 -1.53 13.26
CA CYS A 189 15.17 -0.39 12.71
C CYS A 189 14.39 0.94 12.79
N GLY A 190 13.19 0.92 13.40
CA GLY A 190 12.39 2.12 13.57
C GLY A 190 11.70 2.62 12.30
N LEU A 191 11.52 3.93 12.19
CA LEU A 191 10.80 4.57 11.08
C LEU A 191 11.69 4.68 9.83
N VAL A 192 11.07 4.49 8.67
CA VAL A 192 11.70 4.79 7.37
C VAL A 192 11.22 6.15 6.88
N ASN A 193 12.15 7.01 6.48
CA ASN A 193 11.79 8.17 5.68
C ASN A 193 11.37 7.70 4.27
N HIS A 194 10.24 8.20 3.79
CA HIS A 194 9.68 7.84 2.48
C HIS A 194 10.70 8.01 1.32
N GLU A 195 11.55 9.03 1.39
CA GLU A 195 12.61 9.27 0.40
C GLU A 195 13.68 8.16 0.35
N LYS A 196 13.87 7.41 1.45
CA LYS A 196 14.87 6.34 1.58
C LYS A 196 14.30 4.94 1.38
N VAL A 197 12.99 4.80 1.21
CA VAL A 197 12.35 3.48 1.16
C VAL A 197 12.90 2.60 0.02
N HIS A 198 13.14 3.18 -1.15
CA HIS A 198 13.72 2.47 -2.29
C HIS A 198 15.17 2.04 -2.04
N GLU A 199 15.98 2.92 -1.43
CA GLU A 199 17.36 2.60 -1.04
C GLU A 199 17.37 1.43 -0.05
N ILE A 200 16.50 1.46 0.96
CA ILE A 200 16.36 0.38 1.93
C ILE A 200 16.01 -0.93 1.23
N PHE A 201 14.95 -0.96 0.40
CA PHE A 201 14.59 -2.20 -0.27
C PHE A 201 15.72 -2.79 -1.10
N SER A 202 16.51 -1.97 -1.77
CA SER A 202 17.63 -2.45 -2.61
C SER A 202 18.76 -3.18 -1.85
N LEU A 203 18.80 -3.06 -0.51
CA LEU A 203 19.76 -3.75 0.35
C LEU A 203 19.38 -5.19 0.68
N TYR A 204 18.16 -5.62 0.35
CA TYR A 204 17.61 -6.91 0.75
C TYR A 204 17.35 -7.83 -0.43
N ASN A 205 17.40 -9.14 -0.14
CA ASN A 205 17.11 -10.16 -1.14
C ASN A 205 15.61 -10.31 -1.39
N ALA A 206 14.79 -10.14 -0.34
CA ALA A 206 13.35 -10.17 -0.46
C ALA A 206 12.63 -9.34 0.63
N PHE A 207 11.49 -8.80 0.26
CA PHE A 207 10.51 -8.20 1.16
C PHE A 207 9.51 -9.26 1.61
N LEU A 208 9.45 -9.55 2.91
CA LEU A 208 8.53 -10.54 3.49
C LEU A 208 7.32 -9.83 4.10
N PHE A 209 6.13 -10.06 3.52
CA PHE A 209 4.94 -9.31 3.91
C PHE A 209 3.65 -10.15 3.85
N PRO A 210 3.42 -11.07 4.82
CA PRO A 210 2.26 -11.94 4.86
C PRO A 210 1.01 -11.23 5.43
N THR A 211 0.70 -10.04 4.90
CA THR A 211 -0.42 -9.20 5.35
C THR A 211 -1.79 -9.89 5.18
N PHE A 212 -2.75 -9.62 6.05
CA PHE A 212 -4.12 -10.13 5.91
C PHE A 212 -4.91 -9.46 4.79
N SER A 213 -4.57 -8.26 4.40
CA SER A 213 -5.14 -7.60 3.21
C SER A 213 -4.42 -6.30 2.87
N GLU A 214 -4.35 -5.99 1.59
CA GLU A 214 -3.93 -4.70 1.04
C GLU A 214 -4.95 -4.21 0.01
N ASN A 215 -5.18 -2.91 -0.01
CA ASN A 215 -6.00 -2.31 -1.05
C ASN A 215 -5.21 -2.16 -2.37
N TYR A 216 -4.00 -1.61 -2.29
CA TYR A 216 -3.05 -1.53 -3.39
C TYR A 216 -1.69 -2.16 -3.03
N GLY A 217 -1.18 -1.87 -1.83
CA GLY A 217 0.14 -2.33 -1.38
C GLY A 217 1.27 -1.50 -1.98
N HIS A 218 1.27 -0.18 -1.77
CA HIS A 218 2.33 0.72 -2.25
C HIS A 218 3.72 0.20 -1.90
N VAL A 219 3.89 -0.30 -0.68
CA VAL A 219 5.15 -0.88 -0.20
C VAL A 219 5.63 -2.08 -1.02
N ILE A 220 4.69 -2.87 -1.58
CA ILE A 220 5.00 -3.97 -2.49
C ILE A 220 5.53 -3.42 -3.81
N ALA A 221 4.86 -2.40 -4.37
CA ALA A 221 5.31 -1.73 -5.59
C ALA A 221 6.68 -1.07 -5.41
N GLU A 222 6.93 -0.45 -4.26
CA GLU A 222 8.21 0.16 -3.91
C GLU A 222 9.35 -0.87 -3.87
N ALA A 223 9.14 -2.03 -3.25
CA ALA A 223 10.11 -3.12 -3.25
C ALA A 223 10.41 -3.62 -4.68
N LEU A 224 9.34 -3.90 -5.45
CA LEU A 224 9.46 -4.38 -6.82
C LEU A 224 10.13 -3.36 -7.75
N SER A 225 9.91 -2.07 -7.53
CA SER A 225 10.44 -0.99 -8.37
C SER A 225 11.97 -0.86 -8.32
N VAL A 226 12.59 -1.43 -7.31
CA VAL A 226 14.05 -1.48 -7.16
C VAL A 226 14.64 -2.88 -7.42
N GLY A 227 13.85 -3.82 -7.93
CA GLY A 227 14.33 -5.17 -8.23
C GLY A 227 14.30 -6.13 -7.04
N THR A 228 13.76 -5.74 -5.88
CA THR A 228 13.66 -6.60 -4.71
C THR A 228 12.46 -7.54 -4.84
N ALA A 229 12.72 -8.84 -4.78
CA ALA A 229 11.67 -9.84 -4.82
C ALA A 229 10.75 -9.73 -3.59
N VAL A 230 9.50 -10.19 -3.71
CA VAL A 230 8.55 -10.14 -2.61
C VAL A 230 7.99 -11.52 -2.26
N ILE A 231 7.83 -11.79 -0.97
CA ILE A 231 7.14 -12.96 -0.42
C ILE A 231 5.91 -12.43 0.32
N ILE A 232 4.77 -12.51 -0.31
CA ILE A 232 3.53 -11.85 0.15
C ILE A 232 2.38 -12.84 0.27
N SER A 233 1.32 -12.44 0.95
CA SER A 233 0.08 -13.20 0.90
C SER A 233 -0.66 -12.99 -0.43
N ASP A 234 -1.50 -13.94 -0.82
CA ASP A 234 -2.44 -13.84 -1.95
C ASP A 234 -3.59 -12.85 -1.69
N GLN A 235 -3.66 -12.26 -0.50
CA GLN A 235 -4.66 -11.27 -0.10
C GLN A 235 -4.25 -9.83 -0.53
N THR A 236 -3.50 -9.72 -1.61
CA THR A 236 -3.04 -8.46 -2.19
C THR A 236 -3.34 -8.42 -3.69
N PRO A 237 -3.42 -7.23 -4.33
CA PRO A 237 -3.62 -7.11 -5.78
C PRO A 237 -2.44 -7.61 -6.65
N TRP A 238 -1.40 -8.16 -6.02
CA TRP A 238 -0.16 -8.63 -6.65
C TRP A 238 -0.08 -10.15 -6.76
N SER A 239 -1.23 -10.84 -6.80
CA SER A 239 -1.31 -12.31 -6.80
C SER A 239 -0.75 -12.99 -8.07
N ASP A 240 -0.61 -12.25 -9.18
CA ASP A 240 -0.06 -12.71 -10.46
C ASP A 240 1.48 -12.76 -10.50
N ILE A 241 2.15 -12.38 -9.42
CA ILE A 241 3.62 -12.28 -9.33
C ILE A 241 4.34 -13.63 -9.51
N ASN A 242 3.67 -14.74 -9.15
CA ASN A 242 4.22 -16.09 -9.27
C ASN A 242 4.53 -16.44 -10.74
N GLU A 243 3.63 -16.10 -11.67
CA GLU A 243 3.76 -16.39 -13.10
C GLU A 243 4.96 -15.64 -13.70
N ALA A 244 5.21 -14.44 -13.21
CA ALA A 244 6.33 -13.62 -13.65
C ALA A 244 7.68 -14.01 -13.02
N LYS A 245 7.70 -14.94 -12.06
CA LYS A 245 8.89 -15.31 -11.25
C LYS A 245 9.54 -14.11 -10.55
N ALA A 246 8.74 -13.09 -10.25
CA ALA A 246 9.17 -11.86 -9.60
C ALA A 246 9.03 -11.91 -8.07
N GLY A 247 8.40 -12.96 -7.55
CA GLY A 247 8.16 -13.17 -6.12
C GLY A 247 7.19 -14.33 -5.89
N TRP A 248 6.62 -14.37 -4.70
CA TRP A 248 5.69 -15.41 -4.25
C TRP A 248 4.46 -14.77 -3.62
N ALA A 249 3.29 -15.05 -4.17
CA ALA A 249 1.99 -14.78 -3.56
C ALA A 249 1.43 -16.11 -3.03
N ILE A 250 1.25 -16.20 -1.72
CA ILE A 250 1.02 -17.46 -1.01
C ILE A 250 -0.22 -17.34 -0.13
N PRO A 251 -1.15 -18.33 -0.13
CA PRO A 251 -2.25 -18.38 0.81
C PRO A 251 -1.76 -18.39 2.27
N LEU A 252 -2.39 -17.57 3.12
CA LEU A 252 -1.96 -17.37 4.52
C LEU A 252 -2.00 -18.64 5.38
N ASP A 253 -2.83 -19.60 5.05
CA ASP A 253 -2.93 -20.91 5.70
C ASP A 253 -1.83 -21.90 5.30
N ASN A 254 -1.02 -21.54 4.29
CA ASN A 254 0.05 -22.40 3.78
C ASN A 254 1.43 -21.97 4.31
N ARG A 255 1.67 -22.21 5.59
CA ARG A 255 2.94 -21.91 6.25
C ARG A 255 4.15 -22.54 5.54
N GLU A 256 4.00 -23.78 5.08
CA GLU A 256 5.09 -24.54 4.44
C GLU A 256 5.61 -23.83 3.19
N LYS A 257 4.72 -23.34 2.33
CA LYS A 257 5.11 -22.57 1.15
C LYS A 257 5.82 -21.26 1.47
N PHE A 258 5.46 -20.57 2.56
CA PHE A 258 6.23 -19.40 3.01
C PHE A 258 7.65 -19.80 3.40
N VAL A 259 7.82 -20.88 4.17
CA VAL A 259 9.13 -21.39 4.58
C VAL A 259 9.95 -21.81 3.34
N GLU A 260 9.35 -22.54 2.38
CA GLU A 260 10.00 -22.92 1.11
C GLU A 260 10.44 -21.70 0.30
N ALA A 261 9.60 -20.67 0.18
CA ALA A 261 9.93 -19.44 -0.52
C ALA A 261 11.11 -18.70 0.12
N ILE A 262 11.09 -18.56 1.46
CA ILE A 262 12.19 -17.95 2.21
C ILE A 262 13.48 -18.76 2.01
N GLN A 263 13.43 -20.10 2.16
CA GLN A 263 14.58 -20.97 2.00
C GLN A 263 15.13 -20.91 0.56
N SER A 264 14.24 -20.87 -0.45
CA SER A 264 14.66 -20.76 -1.84
C SER A 264 15.46 -19.48 -2.12
N VAL A 265 15.09 -18.35 -1.49
CA VAL A 265 15.86 -17.10 -1.58
C VAL A 265 17.24 -17.26 -0.94
N ILE A 266 17.36 -17.96 0.17
CA ILE A 266 18.63 -18.18 0.87
C ILE A 266 19.56 -19.07 0.03
N ASP A 267 19.02 -20.11 -0.57
CA ASP A 267 19.77 -21.12 -1.35
C ASP A 267 20.15 -20.63 -2.75
N GLN A 268 19.60 -19.50 -3.20
CA GLN A 268 19.92 -18.92 -4.51
C GLN A 268 21.41 -18.70 -4.70
N LYS A 269 21.90 -19.12 -5.88
CA LYS A 269 23.21 -18.74 -6.39
C LYS A 269 23.20 -17.30 -6.93
N PRO A 270 24.37 -16.63 -7.03
CA PRO A 270 24.44 -15.26 -7.55
C PRO A 270 23.74 -15.08 -8.91
N ASP A 271 23.94 -15.99 -9.85
CA ASP A 271 23.37 -15.93 -11.20
C ASP A 271 21.84 -16.05 -11.19
N ASP A 272 21.28 -16.88 -10.31
CA ASP A 272 19.82 -17.07 -10.20
C ASP A 272 19.18 -15.85 -9.53
N ASN A 273 19.86 -15.27 -8.55
CA ASN A 273 19.43 -14.01 -7.96
C ASN A 273 19.40 -12.87 -8.99
N GLN A 274 20.43 -12.76 -9.85
CA GLN A 274 20.45 -11.76 -10.93
C GLN A 274 19.31 -11.97 -11.94
N LYS A 275 18.98 -13.21 -12.27
CA LYS A 275 17.82 -13.53 -13.13
C LYS A 275 16.51 -13.10 -12.45
N GLN A 276 16.37 -13.32 -11.14
CA GLN A 276 15.19 -12.92 -10.40
C GLN A 276 15.05 -11.40 -10.37
N ILE A 277 16.11 -10.64 -10.09
CA ILE A 277 16.11 -9.17 -10.13
C ILE A 277 15.58 -8.67 -11.49
N LYS A 278 16.09 -9.22 -12.59
CA LYS A 278 15.62 -8.88 -13.96
C LYS A 278 14.15 -9.25 -14.18
N ALA A 279 13.69 -10.36 -13.61
CA ALA A 279 12.28 -10.75 -13.69
C ALA A 279 11.39 -9.79 -12.92
N VAL A 280 11.82 -9.34 -11.74
CA VAL A 280 11.15 -8.32 -10.92
C VAL A 280 11.04 -6.99 -11.68
N GLU A 281 12.16 -6.49 -12.22
CA GLU A 281 12.19 -5.25 -13.02
C GLU A 281 11.25 -5.33 -14.23
N LYS A 282 11.29 -6.43 -14.95
CA LYS A 282 10.39 -6.66 -16.09
C LYS A 282 8.93 -6.69 -15.68
N TYR A 283 8.61 -7.36 -14.57
CA TYR A 283 7.24 -7.44 -14.05
C TYR A 283 6.68 -6.09 -13.68
N ILE A 284 7.41 -5.32 -12.86
CA ILE A 284 6.92 -4.01 -12.40
C ILE A 284 6.76 -3.01 -13.56
N ASN A 285 7.70 -3.00 -14.51
CA ASN A 285 7.62 -2.13 -15.69
C ASN A 285 6.43 -2.46 -16.60
N ASN A 286 6.05 -3.74 -16.69
CA ASN A 286 4.86 -4.15 -17.44
C ASN A 286 3.57 -3.87 -16.67
N LYS A 287 3.58 -4.07 -15.35
CA LYS A 287 2.40 -3.91 -14.48
C LYS A 287 2.05 -2.43 -14.26
N VAL A 288 3.05 -1.56 -14.19
CA VAL A 288 2.90 -0.14 -13.90
C VAL A 288 3.30 0.71 -15.12
N ASN A 289 2.34 0.93 -16.01
CA ASN A 289 2.51 1.85 -17.14
C ASN A 289 2.21 3.30 -16.68
N LEU A 290 3.23 3.98 -16.14
CA LEU A 290 3.06 5.36 -15.67
C LEU A 290 2.55 6.34 -16.73
N LYS A 291 2.85 6.11 -18.03
CA LYS A 291 2.37 6.97 -19.11
C LYS A 291 0.86 6.83 -19.29
N GLU A 292 0.37 5.61 -19.30
CA GLU A 292 -1.05 5.29 -19.41
C GLU A 292 -1.82 5.79 -18.18
N ILE A 293 -1.33 5.49 -16.98
CA ILE A 293 -1.91 5.98 -15.72
C ILE A 293 -2.01 7.51 -15.74
N ARG A 294 -0.95 8.23 -16.15
CA ARG A 294 -0.98 9.70 -16.25
C ARG A 294 -2.01 10.20 -17.25
N GLN A 295 -2.23 9.50 -18.38
CA GLN A 295 -3.25 9.85 -19.35
C GLN A 295 -4.65 9.65 -18.80
N GLU A 296 -4.90 8.56 -18.09
CA GLU A 296 -6.18 8.29 -17.43
C GLU A 296 -6.49 9.35 -16.36
N TYR A 297 -5.51 9.72 -15.55
CA TYR A 297 -5.67 10.80 -14.58
C TYR A 297 -5.96 12.15 -15.27
N LYS A 298 -5.24 12.48 -16.34
CA LYS A 298 -5.53 13.71 -17.10
C LYS A 298 -6.97 13.74 -17.60
N LYS A 299 -7.47 12.65 -18.17
CA LYS A 299 -8.87 12.54 -18.61
C LYS A 299 -9.86 12.72 -17.47
N ALA A 300 -9.60 12.08 -16.33
CA ALA A 300 -10.48 12.15 -15.16
C ALA A 300 -10.54 13.56 -14.54
N PHE A 301 -9.48 14.33 -14.67
CA PHE A 301 -9.38 15.68 -14.14
C PHE A 301 -9.68 16.76 -15.20
N ASP A 302 -10.01 16.37 -16.45
CA ASP A 302 -10.18 17.28 -17.60
C ASP A 302 -8.97 18.22 -17.80
N LEU A 303 -7.74 17.70 -17.72
CA LEU A 303 -6.47 18.42 -17.91
C LEU A 303 -5.84 18.15 -19.29
#